data_6139e2127314fca7c6281854319b0a8b
#
_entry.id   6139e2127314fca7c6281854319b0a8b
#
_cell.length_a   1.000
_cell.length_b   1.000
_cell.length_c   1.000
_cell.angle_alpha   90.00
_cell.angle_beta   90.00
_cell.angle_gamma   90.00
#
_symmetry.space_group_name_H-M   'P 1'
#
loop_
_entity.id
_entity.type
_entity.pdbx_description
1 polymer ?
#
loop_
_entity_poly.entity_id
_entity_poly.type
_entity_poly.pdbx_seq_one_letter_code
_entity_poly.pdbx_strand_id
1 'polypeptide(L)'
;MKLFTRILLATAVFTALHIVPSRAAETIRLAVQKTGTFAWELAVIRAHGLDRQANLTIEVSELASPEAGKVALRGGAADVIVSDWLWVSRERGLGAKLTFYPYSSALGAVMVPDSSSIRTLADLKGRKLAVAGGPIDKSWLLLRASMKQDGIDLKSESTILYGAPPLLAAKTLSGEMDATVNYWNFCAALEAKGLRRLIGIEDLLPRLGATGRTSMIGYVFDEGWGGANRDTVASFIAVTRAAKEILATSDAEWEKIAPLTGAPDTATLRAYRDRYREGIPRRLIAAEEADARVLYRVLAVIGGRELVGPAPELEPGTFYRAISGD
;
A
#
# COMPACT_ATOMS: atom_id res chain seq x y z
N MET A 1 -17.06 73.58 57.86
CA MET A 1 -16.74 73.39 56.41
C MET A 1 -15.98 72.09 56.28
N LYS A 2 -16.67 71.06 55.83
CA LYS A 2 -16.09 69.70 55.75
C LYS A 2 -15.79 69.38 54.27
N LEU A 3 -14.52 69.17 53.96
CA LEU A 3 -14.02 68.77 52.64
C LEU A 3 -14.15 67.26 52.49
N PHE A 4 -14.96 66.80 51.50
CA PHE A 4 -15.09 65.37 51.13
C PHE A 4 -14.05 65.05 50.08
N THR A 5 -13.08 64.21 50.40
CA THR A 5 -12.11 63.65 49.49
C THR A 5 -12.71 62.35 48.90
N ARG A 6 -13.02 62.33 47.58
CA ARG A 6 -13.46 61.13 46.84
C ARG A 6 -12.20 60.39 46.36
N ILE A 7 -11.97 59.18 46.89
CA ILE A 7 -10.98 58.26 46.37
C ILE A 7 -11.62 57.43 45.25
N LEU A 8 -11.11 57.59 44.02
CA LEU A 8 -11.47 56.72 42.88
C LEU A 8 -10.58 55.46 42.91
N LEU A 9 -11.19 54.32 43.18
CA LEU A 9 -10.55 53.00 43.09
C LEU A 9 -10.64 52.54 41.64
N ALA A 10 -9.52 52.60 40.89
CA ALA A 10 -9.41 52.06 39.52
C ALA A 10 -9.09 50.56 39.61
N THR A 11 -10.08 49.72 39.34
CA THR A 11 -9.90 48.26 39.25
C THR A 11 -9.29 47.93 37.89
N ALA A 12 -8.00 47.63 37.85
CA ALA A 12 -7.32 47.14 36.66
C ALA A 12 -7.67 45.64 36.47
N VAL A 13 -8.52 45.34 35.49
CA VAL A 13 -8.79 43.98 35.06
C VAL A 13 -7.60 43.49 34.24
N PHE A 14 -6.77 42.66 34.81
CA PHE A 14 -5.67 41.97 34.12
C PHE A 14 -6.25 40.78 33.36
N THR A 15 -6.56 40.93 32.06
CA THR A 15 -6.92 39.83 31.18
C THR A 15 -5.63 39.02 30.92
N ALA A 16 -5.45 37.92 31.62
CA ALA A 16 -4.38 36.96 31.35
C ALA A 16 -4.62 36.34 29.95
N LEU A 17 -3.90 36.82 28.96
CA LEU A 17 -3.83 36.11 27.65
C LEU A 17 -3.15 34.77 27.93
N HIS A 18 -3.92 33.71 27.95
CA HIS A 18 -3.40 32.34 27.92
C HIS A 18 -2.75 32.11 26.54
N ILE A 19 -1.45 32.34 26.45
CA ILE A 19 -0.64 31.92 25.30
C ILE A 19 -0.62 30.40 25.38
N VAL A 20 -1.53 29.74 24.62
CA VAL A 20 -1.42 28.30 24.38
C VAL A 20 -0.13 28.13 23.57
N PRO A 21 0.86 27.39 24.07
CA PRO A 21 2.09 27.16 23.31
C PRO A 21 1.69 26.47 22.00
N SER A 22 1.93 27.15 20.87
CA SER A 22 1.81 26.52 19.56
C SER A 22 2.84 25.39 19.51
N ARG A 23 2.37 24.14 19.58
CA ARG A 23 3.24 22.98 19.39
C ARG A 23 3.79 23.07 17.95
N ALA A 24 5.10 23.07 17.80
CA ALA A 24 5.72 23.02 16.47
C ALA A 24 5.16 21.84 15.67
N ALA A 25 4.96 22.05 14.37
CA ALA A 25 4.48 20.99 13.49
C ALA A 25 5.46 19.81 13.54
N GLU A 26 4.92 18.61 13.70
CA GLU A 26 5.72 17.39 13.67
C GLU A 26 6.10 17.09 12.22
N THR A 27 7.34 16.68 12.00
CA THR A 27 7.84 16.37 10.65
C THR A 27 7.99 14.89 10.46
N ILE A 28 7.50 14.38 9.31
CA ILE A 28 7.69 13.01 8.84
C ILE A 28 8.30 13.00 7.44
N ARG A 29 9.39 12.26 7.26
CA ARG A 29 10.10 12.14 5.99
C ARG A 29 9.68 10.86 5.28
N LEU A 30 9.07 11.00 4.10
CA LEU A 30 8.62 9.89 3.28
C LEU A 30 9.56 9.68 2.10
N ALA A 31 9.97 8.44 1.84
CA ALA A 31 10.57 8.08 0.57
C ALA A 31 9.56 7.26 -0.24
N VAL A 32 9.15 7.79 -1.38
CA VAL A 32 8.08 7.22 -2.23
C VAL A 32 8.59 6.96 -3.63
N GLN A 33 7.98 6.01 -4.33
CA GLN A 33 8.25 5.81 -5.75
C GLN A 33 7.58 6.91 -6.57
N LYS A 34 8.32 7.52 -7.50
CA LYS A 34 7.81 8.55 -8.42
C LYS A 34 6.56 8.11 -9.19
N THR A 35 6.49 6.82 -9.56
CA THR A 35 5.37 6.23 -10.31
C THR A 35 4.40 5.45 -9.41
N GLY A 36 4.54 5.55 -8.10
CA GLY A 36 3.72 4.83 -7.13
C GLY A 36 2.36 5.50 -6.91
N THR A 37 1.34 4.69 -6.68
CA THR A 37 -0.05 5.17 -6.47
C THR A 37 -0.24 5.95 -5.17
N PHE A 38 0.72 5.89 -4.25
CA PHE A 38 0.72 6.72 -3.03
C PHE A 38 0.81 8.23 -3.34
N ALA A 39 1.39 8.60 -4.50
CA ALA A 39 1.40 9.99 -4.96
C ALA A 39 -0.02 10.58 -5.11
N TRP A 40 -1.03 9.76 -5.42
CA TRP A 40 -2.41 10.18 -5.53
C TRP A 40 -3.00 10.61 -4.17
N GLU A 41 -2.71 9.85 -3.11
CA GLU A 41 -3.12 10.22 -1.75
C GLU A 41 -2.40 11.47 -1.26
N LEU A 42 -1.09 11.58 -1.53
CA LEU A 42 -0.33 12.78 -1.18
C LEU A 42 -0.87 14.05 -1.87
N ALA A 43 -1.34 13.91 -3.11
CA ALA A 43 -1.99 15.02 -3.81
C ALA A 43 -3.29 15.45 -3.11
N VAL A 44 -4.13 14.48 -2.71
CA VAL A 44 -5.36 14.72 -1.95
C VAL A 44 -5.06 15.34 -0.58
N ILE A 45 -4.08 14.82 0.15
CA ILE A 45 -3.64 15.34 1.44
C ILE A 45 -3.29 16.84 1.32
N ARG A 46 -2.47 17.18 0.31
CA ARG A 46 -2.05 18.57 0.07
C ARG A 46 -3.20 19.46 -0.38
N ALA A 47 -4.04 18.98 -1.30
CA ALA A 47 -5.16 19.74 -1.84
C ALA A 47 -6.19 20.11 -0.76
N HIS A 48 -6.44 19.21 0.18
CA HIS A 48 -7.38 19.41 1.29
C HIS A 48 -6.71 19.96 2.56
N GLY A 49 -5.37 20.10 2.58
CA GLY A 49 -4.61 20.56 3.74
C GLY A 49 -4.72 19.68 4.97
N LEU A 50 -4.91 18.35 4.76
CA LEU A 50 -5.10 17.38 5.85
C LEU A 50 -3.88 17.30 6.76
N ASP A 51 -2.68 17.42 6.18
CA ASP A 51 -1.40 17.51 6.88
C ASP A 51 -1.36 18.72 7.83
N ARG A 52 -1.71 19.92 7.32
CA ARG A 52 -1.74 21.13 8.12
C ARG A 52 -2.78 21.09 9.24
N GLN A 53 -3.96 20.53 8.96
CA GLN A 53 -5.02 20.32 9.96
C GLN A 53 -4.57 19.38 11.09
N ALA A 54 -3.73 18.39 10.79
CA ALA A 54 -3.15 17.47 11.75
C ALA A 54 -1.85 18.00 12.41
N ASN A 55 -1.47 19.27 12.15
CA ASN A 55 -0.20 19.84 12.58
C ASN A 55 1.03 18.98 12.19
N LEU A 56 1.00 18.42 10.97
CA LEU A 56 2.00 17.51 10.41
C LEU A 56 2.66 18.15 9.19
N THR A 57 3.98 18.14 9.12
CA THR A 57 4.76 18.46 7.92
C THR A 57 5.19 17.17 7.25
N ILE A 58 4.75 16.95 6.02
CA ILE A 58 5.11 15.76 5.23
C ILE A 58 6.18 16.16 4.22
N GLU A 59 7.42 15.75 4.46
CA GLU A 59 8.53 15.87 3.52
C GLU A 59 8.59 14.64 2.63
N VAL A 60 8.65 14.83 1.30
CA VAL A 60 8.58 13.73 0.33
C VAL A 60 9.84 13.71 -0.53
N SER A 61 10.54 12.59 -0.51
CA SER A 61 11.64 12.28 -1.43
C SER A 61 11.16 11.26 -2.46
N GLU A 62 11.18 11.62 -3.75
CA GLU A 62 10.83 10.71 -4.83
C GLU A 62 12.02 9.86 -5.25
N LEU A 63 11.85 8.56 -5.27
CA LEU A 63 12.89 7.59 -5.61
C LEU A 63 12.51 6.75 -6.83
N ALA A 64 13.53 6.24 -7.51
CA ALA A 64 13.36 5.50 -8.77
C ALA A 64 12.88 4.05 -8.55
N SER A 65 13.14 3.45 -7.39
CA SER A 65 12.83 2.04 -7.13
C SER A 65 12.46 1.77 -5.65
N PRO A 66 11.77 0.65 -5.36
CA PRO A 66 11.52 0.20 -3.99
C PRO A 66 12.81 -0.02 -3.19
N GLU A 67 13.84 -0.54 -3.84
CA GLU A 67 15.13 -0.83 -3.21
C GLU A 67 15.81 0.45 -2.74
N ALA A 68 15.74 1.54 -3.50
CA ALA A 68 16.23 2.85 -3.08
C ALA A 68 15.48 3.35 -1.82
N GLY A 69 14.17 3.09 -1.73
CA GLY A 69 13.38 3.37 -0.52
C GLY A 69 13.88 2.61 0.69
N LYS A 70 14.14 1.29 0.54
CA LYS A 70 14.67 0.45 1.62
C LYS A 70 16.05 0.94 2.10
N VAL A 71 16.89 1.38 1.18
CA VAL A 71 18.21 1.99 1.51
C VAL A 71 18.01 3.30 2.26
N ALA A 72 17.11 4.18 1.80
CA ALA A 72 16.82 5.45 2.46
C ALA A 72 16.31 5.27 3.90
N LEU A 73 15.40 4.31 4.12
CA LEU A 73 14.88 3.97 5.45
C LEU A 73 16.02 3.46 6.37
N ARG A 74 16.81 2.49 5.91
CA ARG A 74 17.93 1.94 6.70
C ARG A 74 19.01 2.97 6.98
N GLY A 75 19.24 3.90 6.06
CA GLY A 75 20.22 4.98 6.22
C GLY A 75 19.71 6.18 7.01
N GLY A 76 18.45 6.16 7.51
CA GLY A 76 17.87 7.26 8.25
C GLY A 76 17.56 8.50 7.41
N ALA A 77 17.58 8.40 6.08
CA ALA A 77 17.20 9.47 5.16
C ALA A 77 15.68 9.60 5.00
N ALA A 78 14.93 8.58 5.38
CA ALA A 78 13.47 8.57 5.44
C ALA A 78 13.00 7.91 6.73
N ASP A 79 11.85 8.34 7.25
CA ASP A 79 11.19 7.76 8.42
C ASP A 79 10.21 6.66 8.00
N VAL A 80 9.55 6.85 6.85
CA VAL A 80 8.54 5.91 6.34
C VAL A 80 8.75 5.67 4.85
N ILE A 81 8.56 4.41 4.44
CA ILE A 81 8.49 3.98 3.04
C ILE A 81 7.23 3.16 2.81
N VAL A 82 6.89 2.90 1.55
CA VAL A 82 5.89 1.90 1.17
C VAL A 82 6.60 0.61 0.77
N SER A 83 6.31 -0.50 1.47
CA SER A 83 6.87 -1.82 1.19
C SER A 83 5.91 -2.92 1.64
N ASP A 84 6.37 -4.18 1.67
CA ASP A 84 5.57 -5.33 2.05
C ASP A 84 5.99 -5.94 3.40
N TRP A 85 5.03 -6.58 4.09
CA TRP A 85 5.28 -7.20 5.38
C TRP A 85 6.18 -8.45 5.30
N LEU A 86 6.32 -9.11 4.15
CA LEU A 86 7.26 -10.22 3.96
C LEU A 86 8.70 -9.73 4.10
N TRP A 87 9.01 -8.60 3.43
CA TRP A 87 10.30 -7.96 3.58
C TRP A 87 10.54 -7.52 5.03
N VAL A 88 9.53 -6.91 5.69
CA VAL A 88 9.63 -6.52 7.10
C VAL A 88 9.93 -7.73 7.99
N SER A 89 9.17 -8.82 7.85
CA SER A 89 9.40 -10.06 8.61
C SER A 89 10.79 -10.64 8.36
N ARG A 90 11.22 -10.70 7.09
CA ARG A 90 12.57 -11.14 6.72
C ARG A 90 13.65 -10.33 7.41
N GLU A 91 13.55 -9.01 7.39
CA GLU A 91 14.52 -8.12 8.03
C GLU A 91 14.50 -8.25 9.56
N ARG A 92 13.32 -8.46 10.15
CA ARG A 92 13.21 -8.77 11.59
C ARG A 92 13.91 -10.07 11.95
N GLY A 93 13.76 -11.10 11.14
CA GLY A 93 14.51 -12.36 11.30
C GLY A 93 16.03 -12.21 11.16
N LEU A 94 16.50 -11.09 10.60
CA LEU A 94 17.91 -10.70 10.51
C LEU A 94 18.31 -9.69 11.60
N GLY A 95 17.42 -9.37 12.56
CA GLY A 95 17.67 -8.51 13.70
C GLY A 95 17.25 -7.04 13.54
N ALA A 96 16.72 -6.62 12.38
CA ALA A 96 16.16 -5.27 12.20
C ALA A 96 14.84 -5.12 12.99
N LYS A 97 14.55 -3.92 13.45
CA LYS A 97 13.30 -3.61 14.17
C LYS A 97 12.33 -2.82 13.30
N LEU A 98 12.05 -3.32 12.10
CA LEU A 98 11.06 -2.72 11.22
C LEU A 98 9.64 -3.16 11.59
N THR A 99 8.66 -2.29 11.33
CA THR A 99 7.25 -2.61 11.50
C THR A 99 6.42 -2.11 10.33
N PHE A 100 5.24 -2.68 10.13
CA PHE A 100 4.38 -2.51 8.97
C PHE A 100 2.98 -2.08 9.41
N TYR A 101 2.42 -1.11 8.68
CA TYR A 101 1.02 -0.72 8.83
C TYR A 101 0.31 -0.77 7.48
N PRO A 102 -0.89 -1.41 7.35
CA PRO A 102 -1.59 -1.60 6.09
C PRO A 102 -1.82 -0.32 5.28
N TYR A 103 -1.45 -0.36 3.99
CA TYR A 103 -1.69 0.69 3.02
C TYR A 103 -2.70 0.28 1.96
N SER A 104 -2.54 -0.92 1.36
CA SER A 104 -3.38 -1.41 0.28
C SER A 104 -3.48 -2.94 0.26
N SER A 105 -4.70 -3.44 0.05
CA SER A 105 -4.97 -4.85 -0.22
C SER A 105 -5.07 -5.17 -1.73
N ALA A 106 -4.93 -4.18 -2.61
CA ALA A 106 -4.90 -4.40 -4.05
C ALA A 106 -3.58 -5.04 -4.48
N LEU A 107 -3.64 -6.26 -5.00
CA LEU A 107 -2.46 -7.02 -5.44
C LEU A 107 -2.26 -6.94 -6.94
N GLY A 108 -3.26 -7.30 -7.68
CA GLY A 108 -3.23 -7.43 -9.11
C GLY A 108 -4.18 -8.52 -9.61
N ALA A 109 -3.96 -8.96 -10.84
CA ALA A 109 -4.84 -9.96 -11.43
C ALA A 109 -4.14 -10.80 -12.49
N VAL A 110 -4.76 -11.91 -12.83
CA VAL A 110 -4.54 -12.60 -14.09
C VAL A 110 -5.45 -11.96 -15.14
N MET A 111 -4.84 -11.34 -16.17
CA MET A 111 -5.54 -10.71 -17.27
C MET A 111 -5.38 -11.51 -18.55
N VAL A 112 -6.45 -11.63 -19.31
CA VAL A 112 -6.47 -12.32 -20.61
C VAL A 112 -7.19 -11.46 -21.65
N PRO A 113 -6.87 -11.55 -22.94
CA PRO A 113 -7.70 -10.97 -24.01
C PRO A 113 -9.15 -11.42 -23.87
N ASP A 114 -10.12 -10.56 -24.16
CA ASP A 114 -11.54 -10.94 -24.05
C ASP A 114 -11.90 -12.09 -24.98
N SER A 115 -11.32 -12.13 -26.18
CA SER A 115 -11.45 -13.23 -27.16
C SER A 115 -10.72 -14.51 -26.76
N SER A 116 -9.92 -14.53 -25.70
CA SER A 116 -9.14 -15.69 -25.27
C SER A 116 -10.05 -16.86 -24.90
N SER A 117 -9.62 -18.08 -25.28
CA SER A 117 -10.24 -19.33 -24.83
C SER A 117 -9.99 -19.66 -23.36
N ILE A 118 -9.07 -18.96 -22.69
CA ILE A 118 -8.78 -19.14 -21.27
C ILE A 118 -9.97 -18.63 -20.46
N ARG A 119 -10.69 -19.52 -19.76
CA ARG A 119 -11.87 -19.20 -18.94
C ARG A 119 -11.67 -19.55 -17.47
N THR A 120 -10.75 -20.45 -17.17
CA THR A 120 -10.41 -20.91 -15.82
C THR A 120 -8.91 -20.81 -15.58
N LEU A 121 -8.48 -20.92 -14.34
CA LEU A 121 -7.05 -20.95 -14.00
C LEU A 121 -6.35 -22.20 -14.57
N ALA A 122 -7.06 -23.32 -14.69
CA ALA A 122 -6.51 -24.54 -15.27
C ALA A 122 -6.13 -24.37 -16.75
N ASP A 123 -6.83 -23.49 -17.49
CA ASP A 123 -6.53 -23.19 -18.88
C ASP A 123 -5.21 -22.44 -19.09
N LEU A 124 -4.57 -21.97 -18.00
CA LEU A 124 -3.25 -21.34 -18.04
C LEU A 124 -2.12 -22.35 -18.31
N LYS A 125 -2.38 -23.65 -18.09
CA LYS A 125 -1.43 -24.72 -18.41
C LYS A 125 -1.09 -24.71 -19.91
N GLY A 126 0.20 -24.79 -20.20
CA GLY A 126 0.72 -24.77 -21.58
C GLY A 126 0.72 -23.40 -22.25
N ARG A 127 0.29 -22.33 -21.55
CA ARG A 127 0.19 -20.97 -22.11
C ARG A 127 1.47 -20.17 -21.91
N LYS A 128 1.58 -19.07 -22.68
CA LYS A 128 2.63 -18.05 -22.50
C LYS A 128 2.14 -17.02 -21.48
N LEU A 129 2.75 -17.02 -20.31
CA LEU A 129 2.37 -16.15 -19.20
C LEU A 129 3.41 -15.05 -18.98
N ALA A 130 2.97 -13.82 -19.03
CA ALA A 130 3.77 -12.64 -18.65
C ALA A 130 3.60 -12.39 -17.14
N VAL A 131 4.68 -12.36 -16.37
CA VAL A 131 4.65 -12.19 -14.91
C VAL A 131 5.45 -10.95 -14.52
N ALA A 132 4.77 -9.94 -13.98
CA ALA A 132 5.37 -8.71 -13.51
C ALA A 132 6.24 -8.94 -12.27
N GLY A 133 7.33 -8.20 -12.15
CA GLY A 133 8.25 -8.24 -11.01
C GLY A 133 9.33 -9.31 -11.14
N GLY A 134 9.00 -10.57 -11.11
CA GLY A 134 10.01 -11.63 -11.20
C GLY A 134 9.60 -12.94 -10.55
N PRO A 135 10.53 -13.92 -10.45
CA PRO A 135 10.22 -15.27 -9.94
C PRO A 135 9.71 -15.32 -8.51
N ILE A 136 10.03 -14.31 -7.69
CA ILE A 136 9.61 -14.20 -6.28
C ILE A 136 8.55 -13.11 -6.05
N ASP A 137 7.91 -12.62 -7.12
CA ASP A 137 6.77 -11.71 -6.99
C ASP A 137 5.62 -12.37 -6.23
N LYS A 138 5.01 -11.63 -5.28
CA LYS A 138 4.01 -12.18 -4.37
C LYS A 138 2.75 -12.63 -5.09
N SER A 139 2.26 -11.85 -6.07
CA SER A 139 1.08 -12.20 -6.86
C SER A 139 1.29 -13.50 -7.63
N TRP A 140 2.48 -13.65 -8.22
CA TRP A 140 2.88 -14.87 -8.90
C TRP A 140 2.97 -16.06 -7.95
N LEU A 141 3.59 -15.89 -6.78
CA LEU A 141 3.72 -16.97 -5.81
C LEU A 141 2.38 -17.41 -5.22
N LEU A 142 1.47 -16.47 -4.95
CA LEU A 142 0.10 -16.77 -4.49
C LEU A 142 -0.70 -17.53 -5.56
N LEU A 143 -0.60 -17.12 -6.83
CA LEU A 143 -1.21 -17.85 -7.94
C LEU A 143 -0.65 -19.28 -8.03
N ARG A 144 0.68 -19.43 -8.00
CA ARG A 144 1.31 -20.76 -8.02
C ARG A 144 0.90 -21.64 -6.84
N ALA A 145 0.83 -21.06 -5.64
CA ALA A 145 0.41 -21.78 -4.45
C ALA A 145 -1.04 -22.28 -4.59
N SER A 146 -1.94 -21.44 -5.11
CA SER A 146 -3.32 -21.82 -5.36
C SER A 146 -3.43 -22.93 -6.41
N MET A 147 -2.67 -22.83 -7.52
CA MET A 147 -2.70 -23.84 -8.59
C MET A 147 -2.09 -25.19 -8.16
N LYS A 148 -1.10 -25.16 -7.26
CA LYS A 148 -0.54 -26.39 -6.68
C LYS A 148 -1.56 -27.21 -5.89
N GLN A 149 -2.56 -26.60 -5.29
CA GLN A 149 -3.66 -27.32 -4.63
C GLN A 149 -4.48 -28.13 -5.61
N ASP A 150 -4.54 -27.70 -6.88
CA ASP A 150 -5.19 -28.41 -7.99
C ASP A 150 -4.22 -29.36 -8.73
N GLY A 151 -3.00 -29.56 -8.21
CA GLY A 151 -1.98 -30.42 -8.81
C GLY A 151 -1.27 -29.82 -10.03
N ILE A 152 -1.43 -28.51 -10.27
CA ILE A 152 -0.85 -27.82 -11.44
C ILE A 152 0.36 -26.99 -10.99
N ASP A 153 1.53 -27.25 -11.57
CA ASP A 153 2.72 -26.39 -11.41
C ASP A 153 2.91 -25.49 -12.63
N LEU A 154 2.30 -24.30 -12.60
CA LEU A 154 2.39 -23.33 -13.69
C LEU A 154 3.82 -22.99 -14.09
N LYS A 155 4.79 -23.08 -13.17
CA LYS A 155 6.18 -22.75 -13.46
C LYS A 155 6.82 -23.73 -14.44
N SER A 156 6.48 -25.01 -14.30
CA SER A 156 7.01 -26.10 -15.17
C SER A 156 6.08 -26.40 -16.35
N GLU A 157 4.78 -26.07 -16.22
CA GLU A 157 3.76 -26.45 -17.19
C GLU A 157 3.34 -25.28 -18.11
N SER A 158 4.02 -24.13 -18.04
CA SER A 158 3.74 -22.96 -18.88
C SER A 158 5.03 -22.26 -19.28
N THR A 159 5.00 -21.45 -20.35
CA THR A 159 6.12 -20.61 -20.73
C THR A 159 6.04 -19.26 -19.99
N ILE A 160 6.99 -18.97 -19.12
CA ILE A 160 6.96 -17.79 -18.28
C ILE A 160 7.95 -16.73 -18.79
N LEU A 161 7.45 -15.49 -18.98
CA LEU A 161 8.24 -14.30 -19.24
C LEU A 161 8.15 -13.34 -18.04
N TYR A 162 9.26 -13.11 -17.36
CA TYR A 162 9.37 -12.11 -16.30
C TYR A 162 9.80 -10.76 -16.86
N GLY A 163 9.29 -9.66 -16.29
CA GLY A 163 9.68 -8.33 -16.75
C GLY A 163 8.98 -7.17 -16.07
N ALA A 164 9.24 -5.97 -16.57
CA ALA A 164 8.62 -4.75 -16.09
C ALA A 164 7.12 -4.71 -16.44
N PRO A 165 6.25 -4.27 -15.51
CA PRO A 165 4.81 -4.25 -15.69
C PRO A 165 4.31 -3.62 -17.01
N PRO A 166 4.79 -2.42 -17.44
CA PRO A 166 4.30 -1.81 -18.68
C PRO A 166 4.69 -2.60 -19.94
N LEU A 167 5.91 -3.19 -19.96
CA LEU A 167 6.35 -4.03 -21.07
C LEU A 167 5.46 -5.25 -21.22
N LEU A 168 5.16 -5.92 -20.11
CA LEU A 168 4.35 -7.13 -20.10
C LEU A 168 2.88 -6.84 -20.45
N ALA A 169 2.34 -5.70 -20.01
CA ALA A 169 1.03 -5.23 -20.44
C ALA A 169 0.97 -5.03 -21.97
N ALA A 170 2.00 -4.37 -22.56
CA ALA A 170 2.10 -4.19 -24.01
C ALA A 170 2.17 -5.52 -24.76
N LYS A 171 3.00 -6.48 -24.30
CA LYS A 171 3.14 -7.81 -24.92
C LYS A 171 1.85 -8.65 -24.85
N THR A 172 1.04 -8.46 -23.82
CA THR A 172 -0.26 -9.14 -23.73
C THR A 172 -1.28 -8.48 -24.66
N LEU A 173 -1.28 -7.16 -24.78
CA LEU A 173 -2.12 -6.44 -25.72
C LEU A 173 -1.79 -6.77 -27.17
N SER A 174 -0.51 -6.97 -27.53
CA SER A 174 -0.08 -7.34 -28.89
C SER A 174 -0.35 -8.82 -29.22
N GLY A 175 -0.78 -9.64 -28.26
CA GLY A 175 -1.00 -11.08 -28.45
C GLY A 175 0.27 -11.93 -28.41
N GLU A 176 1.43 -11.35 -28.06
CA GLU A 176 2.65 -12.13 -27.88
C GLU A 176 2.57 -13.05 -26.63
N MET A 177 1.76 -12.66 -25.63
CA MET A 177 1.50 -13.41 -24.42
C MET A 177 0.01 -13.73 -24.31
N ASP A 178 -0.32 -14.97 -23.88
CA ASP A 178 -1.70 -15.43 -23.76
C ASP A 178 -2.41 -14.83 -22.53
N ALA A 179 -1.65 -14.56 -21.47
CA ALA A 179 -2.12 -13.96 -20.23
C ALA A 179 -1.00 -13.18 -19.53
N THR A 180 -1.38 -12.26 -18.65
CA THR A 180 -0.43 -11.60 -17.75
C THR A 180 -0.89 -11.65 -16.30
N VAL A 181 0.04 -11.90 -15.38
CA VAL A 181 -0.07 -11.59 -13.95
C VAL A 181 0.61 -10.27 -13.73
N ASN A 182 -0.17 -9.22 -13.44
CA ASN A 182 0.38 -7.87 -13.39
C ASN A 182 -0.15 -7.11 -12.17
N TYR A 183 0.47 -5.96 -11.83
CA TYR A 183 0.06 -5.16 -10.69
C TYR A 183 -1.29 -4.50 -10.95
N TRP A 184 -2.02 -4.22 -9.89
CA TRP A 184 -3.41 -3.82 -9.93
C TRP A 184 -3.72 -2.64 -10.86
N ASN A 185 -2.86 -1.62 -10.88
CA ASN A 185 -3.05 -0.43 -11.73
C ASN A 185 -2.82 -0.75 -13.22
N PHE A 186 -1.86 -1.62 -13.55
CA PHE A 186 -1.68 -2.09 -14.93
C PHE A 186 -2.83 -3.00 -15.36
N CYS A 187 -3.34 -3.84 -14.45
CA CYS A 187 -4.52 -4.65 -14.72
C CYS A 187 -5.75 -3.77 -14.98
N ALA A 188 -5.98 -2.72 -14.19
CA ALA A 188 -7.06 -1.77 -14.41
C ALA A 188 -6.94 -1.05 -15.77
N ALA A 189 -5.73 -0.65 -16.16
CA ALA A 189 -5.50 -0.08 -17.50
C ALA A 189 -5.77 -1.09 -18.62
N LEU A 190 -5.48 -2.38 -18.40
CA LEU A 190 -5.79 -3.45 -19.36
C LEU A 190 -7.30 -3.72 -19.45
N GLU A 191 -8.03 -3.66 -18.33
CA GLU A 191 -9.50 -3.74 -18.32
C GLU A 191 -10.12 -2.63 -19.17
N ALA A 192 -9.66 -1.38 -19.00
CA ALA A 192 -10.11 -0.25 -19.82
C ALA A 192 -9.83 -0.42 -21.32
N LYS A 193 -8.84 -1.25 -21.69
CA LYS A 193 -8.50 -1.61 -23.07
C LYS A 193 -9.18 -2.89 -23.57
N GLY A 194 -10.16 -3.41 -22.83
CA GLY A 194 -10.97 -4.57 -23.23
C GLY A 194 -10.35 -5.93 -22.90
N LEU A 195 -9.31 -6.00 -22.04
CA LEU A 195 -8.91 -7.27 -21.50
C LEU A 195 -9.84 -7.68 -20.35
N ARG A 196 -10.02 -8.98 -20.21
CA ARG A 196 -10.84 -9.54 -19.14
C ARG A 196 -9.97 -9.96 -17.96
N ARG A 197 -10.40 -9.58 -16.75
CA ARG A 197 -9.85 -10.10 -15.51
C ARG A 197 -10.33 -11.55 -15.31
N LEU A 198 -9.41 -12.49 -15.42
CA LEU A 198 -9.73 -13.91 -15.17
C LEU A 198 -9.99 -14.13 -13.69
N ILE A 199 -9.10 -13.58 -12.82
CA ILE A 199 -9.24 -13.58 -11.37
C ILE A 199 -8.38 -12.47 -10.77
N GLY A 200 -8.83 -11.86 -9.66
CA GLY A 200 -7.98 -11.07 -8.78
C GLY A 200 -7.08 -11.98 -7.93
N ILE A 201 -5.85 -11.58 -7.67
CA ILE A 201 -4.95 -12.36 -6.80
C ILE A 201 -5.48 -12.37 -5.36
N GLU A 202 -6.08 -11.28 -4.91
CA GLU A 202 -6.76 -11.18 -3.61
C GLU A 202 -7.92 -12.19 -3.45
N ASP A 203 -8.55 -12.60 -4.56
CA ASP A 203 -9.66 -13.58 -4.55
C ASP A 203 -9.16 -15.02 -4.37
N LEU A 204 -7.85 -15.25 -4.48
CA LEU A 204 -7.21 -16.53 -4.19
C LEU A 204 -6.91 -16.75 -2.70
N LEU A 205 -6.83 -15.67 -1.91
CA LEU A 205 -6.40 -15.73 -0.51
C LEU A 205 -7.24 -16.65 0.36
N PRO A 206 -8.60 -16.72 0.22
CA PRO A 206 -9.41 -17.68 0.97
C PRO A 206 -9.04 -19.14 0.70
N ARG A 207 -8.69 -19.48 -0.53
CA ARG A 207 -8.21 -20.84 -0.86
C ARG A 207 -6.89 -21.18 -0.16
N LEU A 208 -6.08 -20.16 0.12
CA LEU A 208 -4.79 -20.29 0.80
C LEU A 208 -4.92 -20.18 2.32
N GLY A 209 -6.15 -20.11 2.85
CA GLY A 209 -6.48 -20.14 4.28
C GLY A 209 -6.60 -18.77 4.94
N ALA A 210 -6.57 -17.66 4.20
CA ALA A 210 -6.91 -16.36 4.74
C ALA A 210 -8.42 -16.19 4.90
N THR A 211 -8.84 -15.41 5.88
CA THR A 211 -10.27 -15.17 6.15
C THR A 211 -10.85 -14.00 5.36
N GLY A 212 -9.99 -13.24 4.67
CA GLY A 212 -10.40 -12.10 3.84
C GLY A 212 -9.23 -11.48 3.07
N ARG A 213 -9.52 -10.35 2.42
CA ARG A 213 -8.49 -9.55 1.74
C ARG A 213 -7.46 -9.09 2.76
N THR A 214 -6.19 -9.33 2.49
CA THR A 214 -5.07 -9.00 3.37
C THR A 214 -4.15 -8.01 2.66
N SER A 215 -3.83 -6.92 3.35
CA SER A 215 -2.94 -5.89 2.81
C SER A 215 -1.52 -6.45 2.72
N MET A 216 -1.01 -6.63 1.50
CA MET A 216 0.37 -7.04 1.28
C MET A 216 1.34 -5.85 1.31
N ILE A 217 0.84 -4.65 0.98
CA ILE A 217 1.60 -3.41 0.89
C ILE A 217 1.20 -2.48 2.02
N GLY A 218 2.19 -1.87 2.68
CA GLY A 218 1.97 -0.99 3.82
C GLY A 218 3.05 0.06 4.00
N TYR A 219 2.81 0.93 4.97
CA TYR A 219 3.80 1.85 5.48
C TYR A 219 4.76 1.10 6.39
N VAL A 220 6.05 1.27 6.14
CA VAL A 220 7.11 0.60 6.89
C VAL A 220 8.02 1.64 7.51
N PHE A 221 8.31 1.47 8.80
CA PHE A 221 9.16 2.34 9.59
C PHE A 221 9.89 1.55 10.68
N ASP A 222 10.87 2.17 11.32
CA ASP A 222 11.56 1.58 12.46
C ASP A 222 10.68 1.60 13.72
N GLU A 223 10.61 0.49 14.44
CA GLU A 223 9.78 0.32 15.65
C GLU A 223 10.19 1.28 16.77
N GLY A 224 11.49 1.52 16.95
CA GLY A 224 12.01 2.46 17.94
C GLY A 224 11.67 3.90 17.60
N TRP A 225 11.83 4.27 16.32
CA TRP A 225 11.40 5.58 15.82
C TRP A 225 9.88 5.77 15.99
N GLY A 226 9.08 4.78 15.59
CA GLY A 226 7.63 4.82 15.74
C GLY A 226 7.19 4.91 17.21
N GLY A 227 7.92 4.22 18.12
CA GLY A 227 7.69 4.29 19.56
C GLY A 227 8.01 5.66 20.17
N ALA A 228 9.07 6.33 19.68
CA ALA A 228 9.45 7.68 20.09
C ALA A 228 8.57 8.79 19.48
N ASN A 229 7.93 8.52 18.32
CA ASN A 229 7.13 9.48 17.55
C ASN A 229 5.68 9.02 17.38
N ARG A 230 5.06 8.49 18.43
CA ARG A 230 3.71 7.89 18.37
C ARG A 230 2.64 8.84 17.85
N ASP A 231 2.67 10.10 18.28
CA ASP A 231 1.71 11.11 17.87
C ASP A 231 1.86 11.43 16.38
N THR A 232 3.11 11.53 15.90
CA THR A 232 3.44 11.74 14.47
C THR A 232 2.93 10.58 13.62
N VAL A 233 3.18 9.34 14.05
CA VAL A 233 2.68 8.13 13.36
C VAL A 233 1.16 8.08 13.35
N ALA A 234 0.51 8.38 14.49
CA ALA A 234 -0.95 8.41 14.58
C ALA A 234 -1.55 9.48 13.67
N SER A 235 -0.99 10.70 13.68
CA SER A 235 -1.39 11.79 12.79
C SER A 235 -1.21 11.42 11.32
N PHE A 236 -0.08 10.82 10.94
CA PHE A 236 0.18 10.37 9.58
C PHE A 236 -0.85 9.33 9.11
N ILE A 237 -1.14 8.32 9.94
CA ILE A 237 -2.14 7.30 9.62
C ILE A 237 -3.54 7.91 9.52
N ALA A 238 -3.91 8.83 10.41
CA ALA A 238 -5.20 9.52 10.34
C ALA A 238 -5.33 10.35 9.06
N VAL A 239 -4.30 11.07 8.66
CA VAL A 239 -4.25 11.88 7.43
C VAL A 239 -4.38 11.01 6.19
N THR A 240 -3.66 9.89 6.12
CA THR A 240 -3.75 8.96 4.99
C THR A 240 -5.10 8.24 4.94
N ARG A 241 -5.70 7.90 6.07
CA ARG A 241 -7.07 7.36 6.14
C ARG A 241 -8.09 8.39 5.62
N ALA A 242 -7.98 9.66 6.03
CA ALA A 242 -8.87 10.73 5.55
C ALA A 242 -8.76 10.93 4.04
N ALA A 243 -7.54 10.90 3.47
CA ALA A 243 -7.34 10.96 2.02
C ALA A 243 -7.98 9.76 1.29
N LYS A 244 -7.85 8.54 1.85
CA LYS A 244 -8.50 7.35 1.31
C LYS A 244 -10.03 7.47 1.33
N GLU A 245 -10.63 8.04 2.37
CA GLU A 245 -12.08 8.25 2.44
C GLU A 245 -12.55 9.25 1.39
N ILE A 246 -11.80 10.32 1.13
CA ILE A 246 -12.10 11.26 0.04
C ILE A 246 -12.05 10.53 -1.30
N LEU A 247 -11.01 9.76 -1.58
CA LEU A 247 -10.88 8.97 -2.81
C LEU A 247 -11.93 7.85 -2.91
N ALA A 248 -12.36 7.30 -1.79
CA ALA A 248 -13.40 6.28 -1.74
C ALA A 248 -14.76 6.81 -2.17
N THR A 249 -15.08 8.08 -1.82
CA THR A 249 -16.43 8.62 -1.92
C THR A 249 -16.61 9.67 -2.99
N SER A 250 -15.55 10.33 -3.47
CA SER A 250 -15.63 11.44 -4.41
C SER A 250 -15.08 11.06 -5.79
N ASP A 251 -15.95 11.02 -6.81
CA ASP A 251 -15.52 10.86 -8.20
C ASP A 251 -14.87 12.15 -8.73
N ALA A 252 -15.35 13.32 -8.28
CA ALA A 252 -14.76 14.59 -8.66
C ALA A 252 -13.30 14.75 -8.21
N GLU A 253 -12.92 14.10 -7.10
CA GLU A 253 -11.53 14.12 -6.66
C GLU A 253 -10.62 13.32 -7.61
N TRP A 254 -11.12 12.21 -8.16
CA TRP A 254 -10.41 11.45 -9.20
C TRP A 254 -10.19 12.27 -10.46
N GLU A 255 -11.14 13.10 -10.85
CA GLU A 255 -10.97 14.00 -12.01
C GLU A 255 -9.89 15.06 -11.75
N LYS A 256 -9.78 15.58 -10.53
CA LYS A 256 -8.72 16.54 -10.15
C LYS A 256 -7.33 15.92 -10.19
N ILE A 257 -7.18 14.68 -9.71
CA ILE A 257 -5.89 14.00 -9.68
C ILE A 257 -5.58 13.26 -10.99
N ALA A 258 -6.48 13.23 -11.97
CA ALA A 258 -6.30 12.52 -13.24
C ALA A 258 -4.93 12.76 -13.91
N PRO A 259 -4.40 14.00 -13.99
CA PRO A 259 -3.08 14.24 -14.57
C PRO A 259 -1.94 13.49 -13.87
N LEU A 260 -2.07 13.21 -12.56
CA LEU A 260 -1.07 12.50 -11.76
C LEU A 260 -1.17 10.99 -11.91
N THR A 261 -2.32 10.48 -12.33
CA THR A 261 -2.53 9.03 -12.46
C THR A 261 -1.89 8.45 -13.71
N GLY A 262 -1.59 9.29 -14.71
CA GLY A 262 -1.12 8.85 -16.02
C GLY A 262 -2.20 8.14 -16.85
N ALA A 263 -3.48 8.22 -16.45
CA ALA A 263 -4.60 7.67 -17.20
C ALA A 263 -4.74 8.41 -18.56
N PRO A 264 -4.68 7.70 -19.70
CA PRO A 264 -4.75 8.33 -21.01
C PRO A 264 -6.18 8.79 -21.37
N ASP A 265 -7.19 8.25 -20.69
CA ASP A 265 -8.60 8.49 -20.96
C ASP A 265 -9.46 8.27 -19.71
N THR A 266 -10.74 8.67 -19.81
CA THR A 266 -11.71 8.55 -18.72
C THR A 266 -12.01 7.10 -18.35
N ALA A 267 -11.96 6.15 -19.30
CA ALA A 267 -12.21 4.74 -19.03
C ALA A 267 -11.10 4.17 -18.13
N THR A 268 -9.85 4.47 -18.43
CA THR A 268 -8.70 4.08 -17.60
C THR A 268 -8.75 4.74 -16.22
N LEU A 269 -9.12 6.03 -16.14
CA LEU A 269 -9.26 6.71 -14.84
C LEU A 269 -10.34 6.06 -13.96
N ARG A 270 -11.48 5.70 -14.55
CA ARG A 270 -12.56 4.98 -13.85
C ARG A 270 -12.08 3.62 -13.37
N ALA A 271 -11.37 2.86 -14.20
CA ALA A 271 -10.83 1.56 -13.81
C ALA A 271 -9.81 1.70 -12.65
N TYR A 272 -8.95 2.72 -12.67
CA TYR A 272 -8.05 3.02 -11.54
C TYR A 272 -8.83 3.32 -10.28
N ARG A 273 -9.82 4.20 -10.34
CA ARG A 273 -10.69 4.55 -9.23
C ARG A 273 -11.33 3.32 -8.60
N ASP A 274 -11.97 2.50 -9.42
CA ASP A 274 -12.76 1.37 -8.94
C ASP A 274 -11.84 0.33 -8.27
N ARG A 275 -10.70 0.00 -8.88
CA ARG A 275 -9.73 -0.94 -8.31
C ARG A 275 -8.98 -0.38 -7.09
N TYR A 276 -8.71 0.91 -7.06
CA TYR A 276 -8.17 1.56 -5.87
C TYR A 276 -9.12 1.46 -4.68
N ARG A 277 -10.41 1.76 -4.90
CA ARG A 277 -11.46 1.67 -3.88
C ARG A 277 -11.60 0.28 -3.28
N GLU A 278 -11.52 -0.75 -4.12
CA GLU A 278 -11.53 -2.15 -3.66
C GLU A 278 -10.30 -2.50 -2.81
N GLY A 279 -9.19 -1.83 -3.04
CA GLY A 279 -7.93 -2.05 -2.33
C GLY A 279 -7.77 -1.28 -1.02
N ILE A 280 -8.71 -0.43 -0.63
CA ILE A 280 -8.64 0.32 0.63
C ILE A 280 -8.77 -0.65 1.81
N PRO A 281 -7.79 -0.72 2.74
CA PRO A 281 -7.88 -1.59 3.91
C PRO A 281 -9.05 -1.20 4.82
N ARG A 282 -9.85 -2.19 5.22
CA ARG A 282 -11.05 -1.99 6.07
C ARG A 282 -11.09 -2.95 7.26
N ARG A 283 -10.10 -3.82 7.38
CA ARG A 283 -10.07 -4.86 8.40
C ARG A 283 -9.24 -4.40 9.61
N LEU A 284 -9.54 -4.99 10.76
CA LEU A 284 -8.72 -4.82 11.96
C LEU A 284 -7.30 -5.37 11.71
N ILE A 285 -6.29 -4.70 12.21
CA ILE A 285 -4.88 -5.10 12.07
C ILE A 285 -4.65 -6.52 12.60
N ALA A 286 -5.30 -6.87 13.71
CA ALA A 286 -5.19 -8.20 14.30
C ALA A 286 -5.68 -9.31 13.35
N ALA A 287 -6.75 -9.06 12.58
CA ALA A 287 -7.27 -10.00 11.60
C ALA A 287 -6.35 -10.10 10.37
N GLU A 288 -5.81 -8.97 9.91
CA GLU A 288 -4.84 -8.94 8.82
C GLU A 288 -3.54 -9.66 9.19
N GLU A 289 -3.03 -9.45 10.41
CA GLU A 289 -1.83 -10.17 10.89
C GLU A 289 -2.07 -11.68 11.03
N ALA A 290 -3.26 -12.09 11.50
CA ALA A 290 -3.60 -13.52 11.58
C ALA A 290 -3.57 -14.18 10.19
N ASP A 291 -4.17 -13.53 9.19
CA ASP A 291 -4.12 -14.02 7.81
C ASP A 291 -2.71 -13.94 7.21
N ALA A 292 -1.95 -12.89 7.50
CA ALA A 292 -0.56 -12.77 7.08
C ALA A 292 0.31 -13.92 7.60
N ARG A 293 0.06 -14.43 8.82
CA ARG A 293 0.76 -15.61 9.36
C ARG A 293 0.47 -16.88 8.54
N VAL A 294 -0.79 -17.04 8.13
CA VAL A 294 -1.18 -18.17 7.27
C VAL A 294 -0.51 -18.05 5.90
N LEU A 295 -0.63 -16.89 5.27
CA LEU A 295 -0.06 -16.63 3.95
C LEU A 295 1.48 -16.69 3.95
N TYR A 296 2.12 -16.27 5.05
CA TYR A 296 3.57 -16.36 5.20
C TYR A 296 4.06 -17.80 5.05
N ARG A 297 3.41 -18.76 5.73
CA ARG A 297 3.76 -20.19 5.63
C ARG A 297 3.61 -20.71 4.20
N VAL A 298 2.53 -20.33 3.52
CA VAL A 298 2.31 -20.68 2.11
C VAL A 298 3.42 -20.12 1.23
N LEU A 299 3.74 -18.84 1.40
CA LEU A 299 4.75 -18.14 0.61
C LEU A 299 6.17 -18.63 0.95
N ALA A 300 6.44 -19.01 2.19
CA ALA A 300 7.72 -19.61 2.59
C ALA A 300 7.96 -20.95 1.90
N VAL A 301 6.94 -21.78 1.76
CA VAL A 301 7.04 -23.07 1.06
C VAL A 301 7.31 -22.89 -0.43
N ILE A 302 6.64 -21.92 -1.09
CA ILE A 302 6.72 -21.77 -2.55
C ILE A 302 7.85 -20.86 -3.00
N GLY A 303 8.19 -19.82 -2.21
CA GLY A 303 9.24 -18.83 -2.49
C GLY A 303 10.58 -19.14 -1.83
N GLY A 304 10.58 -20.00 -0.80
CA GLY A 304 11.79 -20.43 -0.11
C GLY A 304 12.50 -19.30 0.64
N ARG A 305 13.73 -19.60 1.08
CA ARG A 305 14.56 -18.67 1.87
C ARG A 305 14.94 -17.39 1.13
N GLU A 306 14.91 -17.37 -0.17
CA GLU A 306 15.12 -16.15 -0.96
C GLU A 306 14.05 -15.09 -0.65
N LEU A 307 12.80 -15.52 -0.48
CA LEU A 307 11.68 -14.64 -0.15
C LEU A 307 11.65 -14.27 1.35
N VAL A 308 11.66 -15.28 2.22
CA VAL A 308 11.34 -15.10 3.65
C VAL A 308 12.58 -15.03 4.56
N GLY A 309 13.79 -15.28 4.04
CA GLY A 309 15.00 -15.27 4.84
C GLY A 309 15.12 -16.47 5.77
N PRO A 310 15.72 -16.30 6.98
CA PRO A 310 15.94 -17.39 7.91
C PRO A 310 14.71 -17.80 8.71
N ALA A 311 13.71 -16.91 8.87
CA ALA A 311 12.56 -17.14 9.73
C ALA A 311 11.55 -18.10 9.07
N PRO A 312 11.16 -19.21 9.76
CA PRO A 312 10.17 -20.15 9.23
C PRO A 312 8.73 -19.61 9.30
N GLU A 313 8.49 -18.62 10.13
CA GLU A 313 7.19 -18.00 10.38
C GLU A 313 7.28 -16.47 10.38
N LEU A 314 6.11 -15.81 10.31
CA LEU A 314 6.02 -14.35 10.41
C LEU A 314 6.57 -13.88 11.75
N GLU A 315 7.60 -13.04 11.72
CA GLU A 315 8.27 -12.53 12.91
C GLU A 315 7.33 -11.68 13.77
N PRO A 316 7.36 -11.83 15.11
CA PRO A 316 6.61 -10.97 16.03
C PRO A 316 6.96 -9.49 15.84
N GLY A 317 5.96 -8.60 15.96
CA GLY A 317 6.15 -7.15 15.77
C GLY A 317 6.21 -6.71 14.30
N THR A 318 6.02 -7.62 13.34
CA THR A 318 5.91 -7.26 11.93
C THR A 318 4.78 -6.27 11.71
N PHE A 319 3.64 -6.41 12.39
CA PHE A 319 2.51 -5.48 12.29
C PHE A 319 2.49 -4.48 13.45
N TYR A 320 2.34 -3.21 13.12
CA TYR A 320 2.23 -2.11 14.09
C TYR A 320 0.80 -2.02 14.64
N ARG A 321 0.65 -2.09 15.98
CA ARG A 321 -0.66 -2.12 16.65
C ARG A 321 -0.88 -1.00 17.68
N ALA A 322 -0.06 0.03 17.68
CA ALA A 322 -0.14 1.07 18.73
C ALA A 322 -1.21 2.14 18.49
N ILE A 323 -2.07 1.98 17.45
CA ILE A 323 -3.17 2.90 17.16
C ILE A 323 -4.45 2.39 17.81
N SER A 324 -5.09 3.22 18.62
CA SER A 324 -6.37 2.88 19.26
C SER A 324 -7.47 2.61 18.21
N GLY A 325 -8.13 1.45 18.30
CA GLY A 325 -9.22 1.05 17.39
C GLY A 325 -8.79 0.19 16.20
N ASP A 326 -7.52 -0.25 16.16
CA ASP A 326 -6.99 -1.19 15.16
C ASP A 326 -7.10 -2.66 15.57
#